data_f2dc60d597126659c969fa6a1f09dec8
#
_entry.id   f2dc60d597126659c969fa6a1f09dec8
#
_cell.length_a   1.000
_cell.length_b   1.000
_cell.length_c   1.000
_cell.angle_alpha   90.00
_cell.angle_beta   90.00
_cell.angle_gamma   90.00
#
_symmetry.space_group_name_H-M   'P 1'
#
loop_
_entity.id
_entity.type
_entity.pdbx_description
1 polymer ?
#
loop_
_entity_poly.entity_id
_entity_poly.type
_entity_poly.pdbx_seq_one_letter_code
_entity_poly.pdbx_strand_id
1 'polypeptide(L)'
;KLRVSGNALCGQCHLVTQFDTYEHHRHLTENAPVDCVDCHMRSETYMIVDPRSDHSFRVPRPDLSVKIGTPNACNDCHQNQTAQWAADQIGSWYPEGRNTKFHYGEAIHAGRTWSENRIPMLSRVIEDNEMPAIVRATAINLLANQIDGQTLDLLTQNLNDREPLVQLAALEALQNIPVEMRMQLAQRFLSHPLKAFRMDAGRTLIPLRNELSERRRQDLDAAVNEYIESQRFNSDRGEGLFNLGGTLGQLGRLGDAEETFQIGLEQNPSFTPTYVNLSDLYRSQGRENEAERLLREGMELNPDDQALTAALGFSLVRANKPAEALEMLAQASQLAPEEPYYQYILGVALNSMNER
;
A
#
# COMPACT_ATOMS: atom_id res chain seq x y z
N LYS A 1 8.47 -24.97 22.97
CA LYS A 1 8.28 -24.56 24.37
C LYS A 1 9.54 -23.82 24.81
N LEU A 2 9.41 -22.57 25.27
CA LEU A 2 10.54 -21.78 25.78
C LEU A 2 11.11 -22.45 27.04
N ARG A 3 12.43 -22.36 27.21
CA ARG A 3 13.11 -22.96 28.38
C ARG A 3 12.90 -22.15 29.66
N VAL A 4 12.66 -20.86 29.52
CA VAL A 4 12.35 -19.87 30.57
C VAL A 4 11.14 -19.06 30.14
N SER A 5 10.40 -18.49 31.06
CA SER A 5 9.18 -17.70 30.82
C SER A 5 9.26 -16.36 31.55
N GLY A 6 8.36 -15.46 31.20
CA GLY A 6 8.27 -14.12 31.77
C GLY A 6 9.54 -13.30 31.54
N ASN A 7 9.82 -12.33 32.42
CA ASN A 7 10.96 -11.42 32.32
C ASN A 7 12.33 -12.14 32.34
N ALA A 8 12.41 -13.34 32.88
CA ALA A 8 13.63 -14.15 32.87
C ALA A 8 14.07 -14.54 31.43
N LEU A 9 13.14 -14.58 30.46
CA LEU A 9 13.48 -14.79 29.05
C LEU A 9 14.28 -13.62 28.50
N CYS A 10 13.82 -12.40 28.73
CA CYS A 10 14.46 -11.17 28.29
C CYS A 10 15.77 -10.92 29.04
N GLY A 11 15.81 -11.28 30.33
CA GLY A 11 16.97 -11.17 31.20
C GLY A 11 18.18 -12.02 30.81
N GLN A 12 18.05 -12.95 29.84
CA GLN A 12 19.20 -13.66 29.28
C GLN A 12 20.12 -12.76 28.43
N CYS A 13 19.58 -11.67 27.87
CA CYS A 13 20.32 -10.72 27.04
C CYS A 13 20.29 -9.30 27.60
N HIS A 14 19.25 -8.92 28.34
CA HIS A 14 19.09 -7.60 28.95
C HIS A 14 19.47 -7.64 30.43
N LEU A 15 20.23 -6.64 30.90
CA LEU A 15 20.62 -6.55 32.32
C LEU A 15 19.38 -6.35 33.20
N VAL A 16 19.03 -7.35 33.96
CA VAL A 16 17.87 -7.33 34.88
C VAL A 16 17.98 -6.16 35.87
N THR A 17 19.18 -5.88 36.37
CA THR A 17 19.45 -4.77 37.31
C THR A 17 19.25 -3.38 36.67
N GLN A 18 19.10 -3.28 35.36
CA GLN A 18 18.86 -2.03 34.64
C GLN A 18 17.43 -1.95 34.09
N PHE A 19 16.89 -3.05 33.58
CA PHE A 19 15.65 -3.04 32.82
C PHE A 19 14.45 -3.64 33.56
N ASP A 20 14.66 -4.55 34.52
CA ASP A 20 13.58 -5.09 35.33
C ASP A 20 13.56 -4.39 36.70
N THR A 21 13.46 -3.07 36.67
CA THR A 21 13.50 -2.19 37.84
C THR A 21 12.41 -1.10 37.74
N TYR A 22 12.01 -0.59 38.92
CA TYR A 22 11.06 0.51 39.02
C TYR A 22 11.52 1.75 38.22
N GLU A 23 12.81 2.03 38.21
CA GLU A 23 13.37 3.18 37.47
C GLU A 23 13.15 3.07 35.97
N HIS A 24 13.05 1.85 35.44
CA HIS A 24 12.78 1.62 34.02
C HIS A 24 11.27 1.63 33.72
N HIS A 25 10.48 0.80 34.38
CA HIS A 25 9.07 0.60 34.00
C HIS A 25 8.07 1.39 34.84
N ARG A 26 8.48 1.98 35.97
CA ARG A 26 7.66 2.83 36.88
C ARG A 26 6.45 2.12 37.51
N HIS A 27 6.45 0.81 37.55
CA HIS A 27 5.44 -0.03 38.20
C HIS A 27 6.01 -0.72 39.40
N LEU A 28 5.24 -0.81 40.50
CA LEU A 28 5.63 -1.54 41.67
C LEU A 28 5.26 -3.02 41.49
N THR A 29 6.24 -3.91 41.50
CA THR A 29 6.07 -5.36 41.29
C THR A 29 5.15 -6.02 42.29
N GLU A 30 5.06 -5.48 43.52
CA GLU A 30 4.20 -6.01 44.58
C GLU A 30 2.70 -5.83 44.31
N ASN A 31 2.30 -4.77 43.59
CA ASN A 31 0.89 -4.40 43.38
C ASN A 31 0.40 -4.65 41.94
N ALA A 32 1.29 -4.68 40.98
CA ALA A 32 0.98 -4.89 39.57
C ALA A 32 2.24 -5.43 38.88
N PRO A 33 2.48 -6.74 38.87
CA PRO A 33 3.57 -7.33 38.13
C PRO A 33 3.37 -7.02 36.66
N VAL A 34 4.39 -6.47 36.01
CA VAL A 34 4.40 -6.10 34.58
C VAL A 34 5.48 -6.91 33.90
N ASP A 35 5.11 -7.64 32.86
CA ASP A 35 6.08 -8.34 32.04
C ASP A 35 6.68 -7.39 30.99
N CYS A 36 7.93 -7.61 30.61
CA CYS A 36 8.59 -6.85 29.54
C CYS A 36 7.76 -6.85 28.25
N VAL A 37 7.09 -7.96 27.97
CA VAL A 37 6.24 -8.13 26.79
C VAL A 37 5.03 -7.20 26.77
N ASP A 38 4.47 -6.85 27.92
CA ASP A 38 3.27 -6.00 28.01
C ASP A 38 3.52 -4.60 27.41
N CYS A 39 4.76 -4.11 27.56
CA CYS A 39 5.16 -2.81 27.02
C CYS A 39 5.85 -2.91 25.67
N HIS A 40 6.66 -3.96 25.43
CA HIS A 40 7.55 -4.06 24.28
C HIS A 40 7.03 -4.99 23.17
N MET A 41 6.04 -5.85 23.47
CA MET A 41 5.45 -6.82 22.54
C MET A 41 3.92 -6.82 22.68
N ARG A 42 3.32 -5.64 22.54
CA ARG A 42 1.88 -5.46 22.66
C ARG A 42 1.12 -6.53 21.87
N SER A 43 0.08 -7.11 22.48
CA SER A 43 -0.71 -8.15 21.84
C SER A 43 -1.87 -7.55 21.04
N GLU A 44 -2.07 -8.06 19.83
CA GLU A 44 -3.20 -7.74 18.95
C GLU A 44 -3.97 -9.02 18.62
N THR A 45 -5.29 -8.93 18.57
CA THR A 45 -6.12 -10.06 18.15
C THR A 45 -6.10 -10.17 16.62
N TYR A 46 -5.46 -11.22 16.13
CA TYR A 46 -5.41 -11.53 14.70
C TYR A 46 -6.59 -12.43 14.30
N MET A 47 -7.18 -12.15 13.15
CA MET A 47 -8.33 -12.91 12.60
C MET A 47 -9.47 -13.12 13.61
N ILE A 48 -9.72 -12.11 14.47
CA ILE A 48 -10.80 -12.06 15.47
C ILE A 48 -10.60 -13.00 16.67
N VAL A 49 -9.80 -14.08 16.54
CA VAL A 49 -9.74 -15.17 17.54
C VAL A 49 -8.34 -15.47 18.09
N ASP A 50 -7.27 -14.95 17.49
CA ASP A 50 -5.90 -15.34 17.82
C ASP A 50 -5.09 -14.14 18.34
N PRO A 51 -4.92 -13.97 19.66
CA PRO A 51 -4.09 -12.91 20.22
C PRO A 51 -2.60 -13.21 19.95
N ARG A 52 -1.94 -12.31 19.24
CA ARG A 52 -0.52 -12.41 18.88
C ARG A 52 0.26 -11.21 19.39
N SER A 53 1.41 -11.48 19.99
CA SER A 53 2.34 -10.44 20.42
C SER A 53 3.14 -9.88 19.24
N ASP A 54 3.31 -8.56 19.21
CA ASP A 54 4.17 -7.90 18.22
C ASP A 54 5.64 -8.21 18.47
N HIS A 55 6.26 -8.97 17.58
CA HIS A 55 7.66 -9.38 17.65
C HIS A 55 8.64 -8.30 17.19
N SER A 56 8.19 -7.10 16.89
CA SER A 56 9.08 -5.99 16.52
C SER A 56 9.78 -5.31 17.71
N PHE A 57 9.49 -5.74 18.93
CA PHE A 57 10.12 -5.28 20.18
C PHE A 57 10.14 -3.74 20.28
N ARG A 58 8.97 -3.13 20.24
CA ARG A 58 8.84 -1.69 20.16
C ARG A 58 9.20 -0.99 21.47
N VAL A 59 9.81 0.18 21.34
CA VAL A 59 9.86 1.13 22.45
C VAL A 59 8.51 1.86 22.50
N PRO A 60 7.82 1.91 23.65
CA PRO A 60 6.53 2.60 23.76
C PRO A 60 6.63 4.07 23.32
N ARG A 61 5.75 4.47 22.43
CA ARG A 61 5.68 5.83 21.83
C ARG A 61 4.24 6.37 21.88
N PRO A 62 3.69 6.62 23.09
CA PRO A 62 2.32 7.16 23.21
C PRO A 62 2.18 8.59 22.64
N ASP A 63 3.26 9.31 22.43
CA ASP A 63 3.26 10.57 21.67
C ASP A 63 2.80 10.38 20.22
N LEU A 64 3.07 9.21 19.60
CA LEU A 64 2.54 8.88 18.28
C LEU A 64 1.04 8.57 18.33
N SER A 65 0.54 8.03 19.45
CA SER A 65 -0.91 7.86 19.63
C SER A 65 -1.64 9.19 19.61
N VAL A 66 -1.05 10.23 20.22
CA VAL A 66 -1.60 11.59 20.20
C VAL A 66 -1.51 12.19 18.80
N LYS A 67 -0.39 12.01 18.10
CA LYS A 67 -0.13 12.66 16.79
C LYS A 67 -0.86 12.00 15.63
N ILE A 68 -0.91 10.66 15.61
CA ILE A 68 -1.33 9.87 14.45
C ILE A 68 -2.28 8.72 14.79
N GLY A 69 -2.80 8.67 16.02
CA GLY A 69 -3.83 7.71 16.43
C GLY A 69 -3.36 6.25 16.58
N THR A 70 -2.04 5.98 16.63
CA THR A 70 -1.56 4.61 16.83
C THR A 70 -1.91 4.09 18.22
N PRO A 71 -2.20 2.79 18.38
CA PRO A 71 -2.36 2.19 19.70
C PRO A 71 -1.06 2.28 20.52
N ASN A 72 -1.16 2.28 21.86
CA ASN A 72 0.00 2.23 22.73
C ASN A 72 -0.23 1.26 23.92
N ALA A 73 0.84 0.69 24.43
CA ALA A 73 0.82 -0.30 25.49
C ALA A 73 0.26 0.24 26.83
N CYS A 74 0.42 1.54 27.12
CA CYS A 74 -0.07 2.11 28.37
C CYS A 74 -1.59 2.02 28.48
N ASN A 75 -2.30 2.31 27.41
CA ASN A 75 -3.77 2.30 27.40
C ASN A 75 -4.38 0.91 27.32
N ASP A 76 -3.61 -0.15 27.07
CA ASP A 76 -4.10 -1.53 27.16
C ASP A 76 -4.47 -1.89 28.61
N CYS A 77 -3.73 -1.37 29.60
CA CYS A 77 -4.02 -1.53 31.02
C CYS A 77 -4.72 -0.29 31.62
N HIS A 78 -4.26 0.92 31.30
CA HIS A 78 -4.82 2.19 31.78
C HIS A 78 -5.96 2.67 30.87
N GLN A 79 -7.01 1.88 30.72
CA GLN A 79 -8.12 2.13 29.79
C GLN A 79 -8.96 3.37 30.13
N ASN A 80 -8.90 3.85 31.37
CA ASN A 80 -9.57 5.07 31.84
C ASN A 80 -8.74 6.34 31.62
N GLN A 81 -7.51 6.22 31.08
CA GLN A 81 -6.61 7.33 30.78
C GLN A 81 -6.57 7.62 29.30
N THR A 82 -6.18 8.85 28.93
CA THR A 82 -6.01 9.26 27.53
C THR A 82 -4.62 8.94 27.01
N ALA A 83 -4.49 8.92 25.68
CA ALA A 83 -3.17 8.83 25.05
C ALA A 83 -2.25 10.00 25.43
N GLN A 84 -2.83 11.20 25.64
CA GLN A 84 -2.08 12.36 26.12
C GLN A 84 -1.50 12.13 27.51
N TRP A 85 -2.27 11.54 28.45
CA TRP A 85 -1.76 11.16 29.76
C TRP A 85 -0.56 10.24 29.64
N ALA A 86 -0.64 9.19 28.81
CA ALA A 86 0.47 8.26 28.59
C ALA A 86 1.71 8.96 28.00
N ALA A 87 1.51 9.89 27.07
CA ALA A 87 2.58 10.69 26.47
C ALA A 87 3.27 11.59 27.50
N ASP A 88 2.49 12.22 28.38
CA ASP A 88 2.99 13.09 29.46
C ASP A 88 3.81 12.27 30.49
N GLN A 89 3.36 11.07 30.83
CA GLN A 89 4.11 10.16 31.73
C GLN A 89 5.47 9.81 31.11
N ILE A 90 5.50 9.30 29.88
CA ILE A 90 6.75 8.94 29.20
C ILE A 90 7.65 10.17 29.04
N GLY A 91 7.08 11.34 28.70
CA GLY A 91 7.83 12.60 28.59
C GLY A 91 8.49 13.01 29.90
N SER A 92 7.79 12.83 31.03
CA SER A 92 8.33 13.14 32.36
C SER A 92 9.42 12.15 32.82
N TRP A 93 9.28 10.87 32.46
CA TRP A 93 10.26 9.84 32.83
C TRP A 93 11.53 9.89 31.98
N TYR A 94 11.38 10.24 30.69
CA TYR A 94 12.43 10.26 29.70
C TYR A 94 12.42 11.58 28.89
N PRO A 95 12.78 12.71 29.51
CA PRO A 95 12.65 14.03 28.84
C PRO A 95 13.52 14.20 27.60
N GLU A 96 14.64 13.46 27.51
CA GLU A 96 15.51 13.41 26.33
C GLU A 96 15.29 12.14 25.49
N GLY A 97 14.17 11.47 25.69
CA GLY A 97 13.83 10.22 25.02
C GLY A 97 13.47 10.35 23.56
N ARG A 98 13.13 9.22 22.94
CA ARG A 98 12.75 9.14 21.52
C ARG A 98 11.48 9.91 21.16
N ASN A 99 10.60 10.16 22.15
CA ASN A 99 9.37 10.95 22.01
C ASN A 99 9.58 12.40 21.52
N THR A 100 10.81 12.93 21.64
CA THR A 100 11.17 14.27 21.13
C THR A 100 11.67 14.25 19.68
N LYS A 101 11.87 13.07 19.09
CA LYS A 101 12.46 12.92 17.76
C LYS A 101 11.41 12.52 16.72
N PHE A 102 11.61 12.98 15.47
CA PHE A 102 10.83 12.54 14.32
C PHE A 102 10.80 11.00 14.22
N HIS A 103 9.65 10.48 13.90
CA HIS A 103 9.44 9.06 13.66
C HIS A 103 8.89 8.84 12.25
N TYR A 104 9.42 7.85 11.53
CA TYR A 104 8.97 7.53 10.16
C TYR A 104 7.46 7.23 10.09
N GLY A 105 6.85 6.76 11.17
CA GLY A 105 5.39 6.55 11.25
C GLY A 105 4.59 7.83 10.98
N GLU A 106 5.12 9.01 11.34
CA GLU A 106 4.50 10.29 11.05
C GLU A 106 4.47 10.54 9.52
N ALA A 107 5.56 10.23 8.80
CA ALA A 107 5.63 10.35 7.35
C ALA A 107 4.71 9.34 6.62
N ILE A 108 4.73 8.08 7.07
CA ILE A 108 3.89 7.03 6.50
C ILE A 108 2.39 7.37 6.72
N HIS A 109 2.03 7.85 7.91
CA HIS A 109 0.67 8.33 8.19
C HIS A 109 0.29 9.49 7.26
N ALA A 110 1.16 10.50 7.16
CA ALA A 110 0.93 11.64 6.27
C ALA A 110 0.73 11.22 4.81
N GLY A 111 1.50 10.24 4.33
CA GLY A 111 1.34 9.67 2.99
C GLY A 111 0.00 8.95 2.80
N ARG A 112 -0.45 8.17 3.78
CA ARG A 112 -1.71 7.41 3.73
C ARG A 112 -2.95 8.30 3.87
N THR A 113 -2.86 9.39 4.61
CA THR A 113 -3.97 10.33 4.84
C THR A 113 -3.95 11.55 3.91
N TRP A 114 -3.10 11.54 2.90
CA TRP A 114 -2.97 12.63 1.92
C TRP A 114 -2.71 14.01 2.55
N SER A 115 -2.01 14.06 3.69
CA SER A 115 -1.65 15.32 4.36
C SER A 115 -0.90 16.27 3.42
N GLU A 116 -1.08 17.57 3.56
CA GLU A 116 -0.42 18.59 2.74
C GLU A 116 1.12 18.51 2.81
N ASN A 117 1.66 18.12 3.97
CA ASN A 117 3.10 18.00 4.20
C ASN A 117 3.67 16.60 3.89
N ARG A 118 2.89 15.69 3.26
CA ARG A 118 3.31 14.29 3.01
C ARG A 118 4.58 14.19 2.18
N ILE A 119 4.70 15.00 1.11
CA ILE A 119 5.86 14.94 0.20
C ILE A 119 7.17 15.23 0.94
N PRO A 120 7.36 16.37 1.63
CA PRO A 120 8.60 16.62 2.37
C PRO A 120 8.85 15.60 3.49
N MET A 121 7.81 15.08 4.14
CA MET A 121 7.98 14.06 5.17
C MET A 121 8.43 12.71 4.60
N LEU A 122 7.82 12.25 3.50
CA LEU A 122 8.21 11.02 2.82
C LEU A 122 9.63 11.14 2.22
N SER A 123 9.94 12.28 1.57
CA SER A 123 11.28 12.55 1.03
C SER A 123 12.36 12.46 2.11
N ARG A 124 12.11 13.06 3.27
CA ARG A 124 13.01 12.97 4.43
C ARG A 124 13.30 11.51 4.83
N VAL A 125 12.29 10.65 4.82
CA VAL A 125 12.44 9.22 5.14
C VAL A 125 13.23 8.49 4.05
N ILE A 126 12.98 8.80 2.79
CA ILE A 126 13.65 8.15 1.65
C ILE A 126 15.14 8.50 1.61
N GLU A 127 15.48 9.76 1.89
CA GLU A 127 16.86 10.28 1.87
C GLU A 127 17.70 9.84 3.07
N ASP A 128 17.07 9.45 4.18
CA ASP A 128 17.77 9.00 5.39
C ASP A 128 18.21 7.53 5.26
N ASN A 129 19.49 7.33 4.93
CA ASN A 129 20.07 6.00 4.75
C ASN A 129 20.18 5.17 6.05
N GLU A 130 19.96 5.78 7.21
CA GLU A 130 19.90 5.07 8.50
C GLU A 130 18.50 4.47 8.75
N MET A 131 17.50 4.88 7.99
CA MET A 131 16.16 4.28 8.05
C MET A 131 16.17 2.86 7.48
N PRO A 132 15.40 1.93 8.08
CA PRO A 132 15.27 0.57 7.55
C PRO A 132 14.81 0.57 6.07
N ALA A 133 15.40 -0.29 5.26
CA ALA A 133 15.11 -0.39 3.82
C ALA A 133 13.61 -0.54 3.53
N ILE A 134 12.89 -1.35 4.33
CA ILE A 134 11.43 -1.53 4.19
C ILE A 134 10.65 -0.23 4.42
N VAL A 135 11.10 0.62 5.33
CA VAL A 135 10.46 1.92 5.62
C VAL A 135 10.68 2.88 4.46
N ARG A 136 11.90 2.95 3.93
CA ARG A 136 12.26 3.76 2.77
C ARG A 136 11.48 3.31 1.52
N ALA A 137 11.42 2.00 1.27
CA ALA A 137 10.64 1.43 0.17
C ALA A 137 9.13 1.76 0.29
N THR A 138 8.57 1.64 1.50
CA THR A 138 7.17 2.03 1.75
C THR A 138 6.93 3.51 1.49
N ALA A 139 7.87 4.38 1.88
CA ALA A 139 7.78 5.81 1.61
C ALA A 139 7.84 6.12 0.10
N ILE A 140 8.66 5.40 -0.68
CA ILE A 140 8.70 5.49 -2.14
C ILE A 140 7.34 5.10 -2.75
N ASN A 141 6.74 4.00 -2.32
CA ASN A 141 5.45 3.55 -2.84
C ASN A 141 4.33 4.56 -2.57
N LEU A 142 4.34 5.21 -1.39
CA LEU A 142 3.40 6.27 -1.07
C LEU A 142 3.65 7.55 -1.88
N LEU A 143 4.92 7.88 -2.15
CA LEU A 143 5.31 9.04 -2.95
C LEU A 143 4.93 8.85 -4.43
N ALA A 144 4.99 7.62 -4.94
CA ALA A 144 4.69 7.28 -6.32
C ALA A 144 3.26 7.62 -6.77
N ASN A 145 2.35 7.85 -5.83
CA ASN A 145 0.99 8.29 -6.14
C ASN A 145 0.90 9.77 -6.56
N GLN A 146 1.97 10.54 -6.39
CA GLN A 146 2.03 11.94 -6.82
C GLN A 146 3.45 12.26 -7.29
N ILE A 147 3.66 12.20 -8.62
CA ILE A 147 4.96 12.44 -9.24
C ILE A 147 4.97 13.83 -9.87
N ASP A 148 5.85 14.68 -9.39
CA ASP A 148 6.27 15.96 -9.98
C ASP A 148 7.78 15.92 -10.28
N GLY A 149 8.36 17.04 -10.71
CA GLY A 149 9.79 17.06 -11.06
C GLY A 149 10.71 16.67 -9.89
N GLN A 150 10.43 17.14 -8.69
CA GLN A 150 11.26 16.85 -7.51
C GLN A 150 11.14 15.39 -7.07
N THR A 151 9.92 14.87 -7.03
CA THR A 151 9.67 13.46 -6.65
C THR A 151 10.22 12.50 -7.70
N LEU A 152 10.17 12.85 -8.99
CA LEU A 152 10.77 12.07 -10.07
C LEU A 152 12.29 11.96 -9.93
N ASP A 153 12.98 13.05 -9.60
CA ASP A 153 14.43 13.06 -9.37
C ASP A 153 14.78 12.13 -8.20
N LEU A 154 14.03 12.19 -7.12
CA LEU A 154 14.23 11.33 -5.95
C LEU A 154 14.01 9.85 -6.30
N LEU A 155 12.95 9.51 -7.03
CA LEU A 155 12.70 8.14 -7.51
C LEU A 155 13.83 7.65 -8.41
N THR A 156 14.30 8.48 -9.35
CA THR A 156 15.37 8.13 -10.28
C THR A 156 16.71 7.87 -9.57
N GLN A 157 17.02 8.64 -8.53
CA GLN A 157 18.21 8.43 -7.69
C GLN A 157 18.13 7.07 -6.99
N ASN A 158 16.97 6.70 -6.45
CA ASN A 158 16.76 5.46 -5.71
C ASN A 158 16.75 4.20 -6.59
N LEU A 159 16.68 4.33 -7.94
CA LEU A 159 16.98 3.23 -8.86
C LEU A 159 18.43 2.72 -8.75
N ASN A 160 19.31 3.45 -8.08
CA ASN A 160 20.71 3.08 -7.83
C ASN A 160 21.01 2.88 -6.33
N ASP A 161 19.98 2.75 -5.51
CA ASP A 161 20.15 2.54 -4.07
C ASP A 161 20.95 1.26 -3.77
N ARG A 162 21.62 1.22 -2.62
CA ARG A 162 22.39 0.04 -2.18
C ARG A 162 21.48 -1.10 -1.72
N GLU A 163 20.30 -0.75 -1.20
CA GLU A 163 19.32 -1.69 -0.69
C GLU A 163 18.41 -2.17 -1.81
N PRO A 164 18.43 -3.46 -2.18
CA PRO A 164 17.61 -3.98 -3.28
C PRO A 164 16.12 -3.70 -3.13
N LEU A 165 15.61 -3.67 -1.89
CA LEU A 165 14.19 -3.40 -1.63
C LEU A 165 13.82 -1.96 -1.98
N VAL A 166 14.68 -0.99 -1.68
CA VAL A 166 14.50 0.42 -2.03
C VAL A 166 14.57 0.61 -3.55
N GLN A 167 15.56 -0.03 -4.17
CA GLN A 167 15.73 -0.01 -5.62
C GLN A 167 14.53 -0.62 -6.36
N LEU A 168 13.97 -1.72 -5.83
CA LEU A 168 12.80 -2.38 -6.41
C LEU A 168 11.54 -1.50 -6.29
N ALA A 169 11.32 -0.87 -5.14
CA ALA A 169 10.21 0.08 -4.96
C ALA A 169 10.31 1.27 -5.92
N ALA A 170 11.53 1.78 -6.16
CA ALA A 170 11.75 2.85 -7.14
C ALA A 170 11.48 2.38 -8.58
N LEU A 171 11.82 1.13 -8.92
CA LEU A 171 11.51 0.54 -10.23
C LEU A 171 10.00 0.38 -10.42
N GLU A 172 9.29 -0.13 -9.41
CA GLU A 172 7.84 -0.28 -9.42
C GLU A 172 7.13 1.07 -9.61
N ALA A 173 7.61 2.12 -8.94
CA ALA A 173 7.09 3.48 -9.04
C ALA A 173 7.14 4.05 -10.47
N LEU A 174 8.02 3.55 -11.34
CA LEU A 174 8.09 3.97 -12.75
C LEU A 174 6.81 3.66 -13.54
N GLN A 175 5.94 2.79 -13.05
CA GLN A 175 4.64 2.55 -13.70
C GLN A 175 3.73 3.79 -13.66
N ASN A 176 3.98 4.74 -12.76
CA ASN A 176 3.20 5.95 -12.57
C ASN A 176 3.80 7.18 -13.29
N ILE A 177 4.93 7.04 -13.98
CA ILE A 177 5.49 8.11 -14.82
C ILE A 177 5.06 7.97 -16.29
N PRO A 178 5.18 9.05 -17.10
CA PRO A 178 4.91 8.97 -18.53
C PRO A 178 5.68 7.83 -19.21
N VAL A 179 5.01 7.12 -20.10
CA VAL A 179 5.52 5.89 -20.71
C VAL A 179 6.83 6.11 -21.47
N GLU A 180 7.00 7.28 -22.07
CA GLU A 180 8.18 7.66 -22.85
C GLU A 180 9.47 7.69 -22.01
N MET A 181 9.34 7.99 -20.72
CA MET A 181 10.48 8.07 -19.79
C MET A 181 10.88 6.68 -19.25
N ARG A 182 9.96 5.72 -19.24
CA ARG A 182 10.17 4.40 -18.61
C ARG A 182 11.29 3.61 -19.29
N MET A 183 11.41 3.71 -20.63
CA MET A 183 12.40 2.94 -21.39
C MET A 183 13.82 3.19 -20.89
N GLN A 184 14.21 4.48 -20.77
CA GLN A 184 15.57 4.85 -20.39
C GLN A 184 15.92 4.38 -18.98
N LEU A 185 14.93 4.38 -18.07
CA LEU A 185 15.12 4.09 -16.66
C LEU A 185 15.05 2.58 -16.36
N ALA A 186 14.12 1.84 -16.98
CA ALA A 186 13.80 0.46 -16.63
C ALA A 186 14.52 -0.60 -17.48
N GLN A 187 14.91 -0.32 -18.75
CA GLN A 187 15.42 -1.35 -19.66
C GLN A 187 16.68 -2.08 -19.17
N ARG A 188 17.50 -1.46 -18.33
CA ARG A 188 18.71 -2.08 -17.77
C ARG A 188 18.38 -3.23 -16.81
N PHE A 189 17.20 -3.21 -16.20
CA PHE A 189 16.75 -4.22 -15.25
C PHE A 189 16.18 -5.49 -15.91
N LEU A 190 15.92 -5.47 -17.23
CA LEU A 190 15.48 -6.69 -17.95
C LEU A 190 16.48 -7.83 -17.88
N SER A 191 17.76 -7.54 -17.67
CA SER A 191 18.84 -8.54 -17.54
C SER A 191 19.40 -8.59 -16.11
N HIS A 192 18.66 -8.09 -15.11
CA HIS A 192 19.13 -8.06 -13.71
C HIS A 192 19.24 -9.48 -13.14
N PRO A 193 20.25 -9.81 -12.28
CA PRO A 193 20.43 -11.15 -11.72
C PRO A 193 19.23 -11.59 -10.84
N LEU A 194 18.59 -10.68 -10.13
CA LEU A 194 17.41 -10.99 -9.31
C LEU A 194 16.13 -10.98 -10.15
N LYS A 195 15.35 -12.06 -10.05
CA LYS A 195 14.11 -12.29 -10.80
C LYS A 195 13.08 -11.16 -10.58
N ALA A 196 12.92 -10.65 -9.36
CA ALA A 196 11.97 -9.58 -9.04
C ALA A 196 12.18 -8.33 -9.91
N PHE A 197 13.43 -7.91 -10.09
CA PHE A 197 13.75 -6.76 -10.93
C PHE A 197 13.43 -7.00 -12.41
N ARG A 198 13.70 -8.21 -12.93
CA ARG A 198 13.35 -8.53 -14.33
C ARG A 198 11.84 -8.50 -14.53
N MET A 199 11.08 -9.10 -13.60
CA MET A 199 9.62 -9.11 -13.65
C MET A 199 9.01 -7.70 -13.62
N ASP A 200 9.47 -6.83 -12.73
CA ASP A 200 8.97 -5.46 -12.64
C ASP A 200 9.36 -4.61 -13.84
N ALA A 201 10.60 -4.74 -14.33
CA ALA A 201 11.00 -4.11 -15.58
C ALA A 201 10.17 -4.61 -16.77
N GLY A 202 9.87 -5.92 -16.78
CA GLY A 202 8.99 -6.54 -17.76
C GLY A 202 7.62 -5.88 -17.80
N ARG A 203 6.93 -5.83 -16.66
CA ARG A 203 5.61 -5.16 -16.53
C ARG A 203 5.65 -3.70 -16.98
N THR A 204 6.66 -2.96 -16.52
CA THR A 204 6.82 -1.53 -16.79
C THR A 204 6.99 -1.23 -18.27
N LEU A 205 7.61 -2.15 -19.03
CA LEU A 205 7.99 -1.93 -20.44
C LEU A 205 7.10 -2.64 -21.47
N ILE A 206 6.09 -3.43 -21.06
CA ILE A 206 5.14 -4.05 -22.02
C ILE A 206 4.59 -3.04 -23.02
N PRO A 207 4.11 -1.84 -22.61
CA PRO A 207 3.55 -0.86 -23.58
C PRO A 207 4.55 -0.38 -24.62
N LEU A 208 5.85 -0.47 -24.33
CA LEU A 208 6.95 -0.01 -25.19
C LEU A 208 7.62 -1.16 -25.98
N ARG A 209 7.03 -2.35 -25.97
CA ARG A 209 7.62 -3.57 -26.59
C ARG A 209 8.04 -3.35 -28.03
N ASN A 210 7.25 -2.62 -28.81
CA ASN A 210 7.50 -2.36 -30.22
C ASN A 210 8.60 -1.33 -30.49
N GLU A 211 8.96 -0.53 -29.49
CA GLU A 211 10.00 0.50 -29.57
C GLU A 211 11.39 -0.05 -29.17
N LEU A 212 11.41 -1.24 -28.57
CA LEU A 212 12.65 -1.89 -28.14
C LEU A 212 13.40 -2.53 -29.35
N SER A 213 14.75 -2.52 -29.26
CA SER A 213 15.58 -3.31 -30.18
C SER A 213 15.26 -4.79 -30.04
N GLU A 214 15.54 -5.59 -31.09
CA GLU A 214 15.25 -7.03 -31.10
C GLU A 214 15.80 -7.77 -29.87
N ARG A 215 17.05 -7.50 -29.48
CA ARG A 215 17.66 -8.10 -28.29
C ARG A 215 16.90 -7.71 -27.03
N ARG A 216 16.55 -6.44 -26.85
CA ARG A 216 15.80 -5.96 -25.66
C ARG A 216 14.38 -6.50 -25.62
N ARG A 217 13.78 -6.73 -26.78
CA ARG A 217 12.46 -7.37 -26.89
C ARG A 217 12.50 -8.82 -26.43
N GLN A 218 13.55 -9.56 -26.79
CA GLN A 218 13.75 -10.92 -26.28
C GLN A 218 13.95 -10.93 -24.74
N ASP A 219 14.77 -10.02 -24.20
CA ASP A 219 14.93 -9.85 -22.76
C ASP A 219 13.59 -9.51 -22.08
N LEU A 220 12.79 -8.61 -22.68
CA LEU A 220 11.44 -8.25 -22.20
C LEU A 220 10.51 -9.46 -22.21
N ASP A 221 10.42 -10.18 -23.31
CA ASP A 221 9.53 -11.33 -23.45
C ASP A 221 9.88 -12.43 -22.42
N ALA A 222 11.17 -12.64 -22.14
CA ALA A 222 11.63 -13.53 -21.09
C ALA A 222 11.20 -13.07 -19.70
N ALA A 223 11.39 -11.77 -19.38
CA ALA A 223 11.01 -11.18 -18.11
C ALA A 223 9.48 -11.21 -17.86
N VAL A 224 8.70 -10.94 -18.90
CA VAL A 224 7.23 -11.03 -18.86
C VAL A 224 6.76 -12.46 -18.66
N ASN A 225 7.40 -13.44 -19.29
CA ASN A 225 7.08 -14.84 -19.06
C ASN A 225 7.39 -15.26 -17.61
N GLU A 226 8.51 -14.81 -17.03
CA GLU A 226 8.79 -15.04 -15.60
C GLU A 226 7.69 -14.45 -14.70
N TYR A 227 7.16 -13.28 -15.04
CA TYR A 227 6.06 -12.65 -14.31
C TYR A 227 4.76 -13.47 -14.46
N ILE A 228 4.38 -13.85 -15.68
CA ILE A 228 3.20 -14.70 -15.95
C ILE A 228 3.26 -16.01 -15.15
N GLU A 229 4.41 -16.69 -15.14
CA GLU A 229 4.62 -17.91 -14.34
C GLU A 229 4.43 -17.64 -12.84
N SER A 230 4.95 -16.51 -12.33
CA SER A 230 4.78 -16.11 -10.93
C SER A 230 3.30 -15.87 -10.60
N GLN A 231 2.55 -15.20 -11.47
CA GLN A 231 1.11 -14.95 -11.24
C GLN A 231 0.29 -16.26 -11.33
N ARG A 232 0.63 -17.16 -12.23
CA ARG A 232 0.01 -18.50 -12.30
C ARG A 232 0.25 -19.32 -11.03
N PHE A 233 1.45 -19.24 -10.47
CA PHE A 233 1.77 -19.92 -9.20
C PHE A 233 0.93 -19.38 -8.03
N ASN A 234 0.54 -18.10 -8.07
CA ASN A 234 -0.28 -17.44 -7.07
C ASN A 234 -1.77 -17.33 -7.48
N SER A 235 -2.23 -18.14 -8.43
CA SER A 235 -3.60 -18.07 -8.97
C SER A 235 -4.68 -18.59 -8.01
N ASP A 236 -4.31 -19.11 -6.85
CA ASP A 236 -5.19 -19.39 -5.71
C ASP A 236 -5.64 -18.13 -4.97
N ARG A 237 -5.10 -16.98 -5.34
CA ARG A 237 -5.43 -15.66 -4.79
C ARG A 237 -6.00 -14.76 -5.88
N GLY A 238 -7.00 -13.95 -5.53
CA GLY A 238 -7.63 -13.01 -6.46
C GLY A 238 -6.64 -12.07 -7.15
N GLU A 239 -5.61 -11.59 -6.42
CA GLU A 239 -4.58 -10.71 -6.95
C GLU A 239 -3.72 -11.39 -8.04
N GLY A 240 -3.46 -12.69 -7.92
CA GLY A 240 -2.68 -13.44 -8.93
C GLY A 240 -3.39 -13.49 -10.27
N LEU A 241 -4.69 -13.83 -10.27
CA LEU A 241 -5.51 -13.86 -11.49
C LEU A 241 -5.76 -12.46 -12.05
N PHE A 242 -5.99 -11.47 -11.19
CA PHE A 242 -6.12 -10.07 -11.58
C PHE A 242 -4.86 -9.55 -12.32
N ASN A 243 -3.68 -9.77 -11.75
CA ASN A 243 -2.42 -9.36 -12.33
C ASN A 243 -2.12 -10.11 -13.65
N LEU A 244 -2.45 -11.41 -13.70
CA LEU A 244 -2.28 -12.23 -14.91
C LEU A 244 -3.19 -11.72 -16.03
N GLY A 245 -4.48 -11.52 -15.75
CA GLY A 245 -5.43 -11.03 -16.73
C GLY A 245 -5.04 -9.64 -17.28
N GLY A 246 -4.63 -8.71 -16.40
CA GLY A 246 -4.13 -7.39 -16.81
C GLY A 246 -2.90 -7.47 -17.72
N THR A 247 -1.95 -8.35 -17.38
CA THR A 247 -0.75 -8.57 -18.20
C THR A 247 -1.09 -9.15 -19.57
N LEU A 248 -1.98 -10.14 -19.62
CA LEU A 248 -2.44 -10.75 -20.88
C LEU A 248 -3.17 -9.72 -21.75
N GLY A 249 -4.00 -8.86 -21.14
CA GLY A 249 -4.66 -7.75 -21.85
C GLY A 249 -3.66 -6.77 -22.47
N GLN A 250 -2.64 -6.35 -21.73
CA GLN A 250 -1.56 -5.47 -22.24
C GLN A 250 -0.76 -6.12 -23.38
N LEU A 251 -0.62 -7.44 -23.38
CA LEU A 251 0.00 -8.20 -24.47
C LEU A 251 -0.91 -8.41 -25.69
N GLY A 252 -2.15 -7.89 -25.67
CA GLY A 252 -3.14 -8.08 -26.74
C GLY A 252 -3.79 -9.48 -26.74
N ARG A 253 -3.56 -10.30 -25.74
CA ARG A 253 -4.14 -11.65 -25.58
C ARG A 253 -5.53 -11.52 -24.92
N LEU A 254 -6.45 -10.82 -25.61
CA LEU A 254 -7.70 -10.36 -25.00
C LEU A 254 -8.62 -11.51 -24.58
N GLY A 255 -8.68 -12.62 -25.33
CA GLY A 255 -9.47 -13.81 -24.96
C GLY A 255 -8.93 -14.50 -23.70
N ASP A 256 -7.61 -14.66 -23.61
CA ASP A 256 -6.98 -15.26 -22.43
C ASP A 256 -7.13 -14.37 -21.20
N ALA A 257 -7.10 -13.03 -21.38
CA ALA A 257 -7.33 -12.08 -20.32
C ALA A 257 -8.77 -12.15 -19.78
N GLU A 258 -9.76 -12.21 -20.68
CA GLU A 258 -11.18 -12.35 -20.31
C GLU A 258 -11.41 -13.64 -19.50
N GLU A 259 -10.95 -14.78 -20.02
CA GLU A 259 -11.07 -16.06 -19.32
C GLU A 259 -10.40 -16.01 -17.92
N THR A 260 -9.20 -15.42 -17.84
CA THR A 260 -8.47 -15.29 -16.57
C THR A 260 -9.24 -14.45 -15.55
N PHE A 261 -9.80 -13.33 -15.97
CA PHE A 261 -10.61 -12.46 -15.08
C PHE A 261 -11.90 -13.16 -14.65
N GLN A 262 -12.58 -13.89 -15.55
CA GLN A 262 -13.79 -14.65 -15.22
C GLN A 262 -13.50 -15.72 -14.16
N ILE A 263 -12.42 -16.49 -14.31
CA ILE A 263 -11.95 -17.45 -13.29
C ILE A 263 -11.69 -16.72 -11.95
N GLY A 264 -11.08 -15.54 -12.01
CA GLY A 264 -10.82 -14.71 -10.82
C GLY A 264 -12.12 -14.32 -10.07
N LEU A 265 -13.17 -13.93 -10.80
CA LEU A 265 -14.48 -13.59 -10.23
C LEU A 265 -15.21 -14.82 -9.69
N GLU A 266 -15.10 -15.98 -10.36
CA GLU A 266 -15.68 -17.24 -9.86
C GLU A 266 -15.03 -17.67 -8.53
N GLN A 267 -13.73 -17.49 -8.39
CA GLN A 267 -12.98 -17.87 -7.17
C GLN A 267 -13.13 -16.85 -6.04
N ASN A 268 -13.19 -15.58 -6.38
CA ASN A 268 -13.31 -14.49 -5.39
C ASN A 268 -14.25 -13.38 -5.89
N PRO A 269 -15.56 -13.58 -5.77
CA PRO A 269 -16.57 -12.59 -6.21
C PRO A 269 -16.49 -11.23 -5.49
N SER A 270 -15.85 -11.17 -4.32
CA SER A 270 -15.69 -9.93 -3.57
C SER A 270 -14.43 -9.13 -3.94
N PHE A 271 -13.61 -9.63 -4.87
CA PHE A 271 -12.39 -8.92 -5.31
C PHE A 271 -12.71 -7.90 -6.41
N THR A 272 -13.16 -6.73 -6.00
CA THR A 272 -13.70 -5.65 -6.84
C THR A 272 -12.80 -5.16 -7.97
N PRO A 273 -11.44 -5.10 -7.83
CA PRO A 273 -10.58 -4.67 -8.93
C PRO A 273 -10.75 -5.49 -10.21
N THR A 274 -11.12 -6.78 -10.11
CA THR A 274 -11.32 -7.63 -11.29
C THR A 274 -12.52 -7.19 -12.13
N TYR A 275 -13.62 -6.75 -11.49
CA TYR A 275 -14.78 -6.21 -12.23
C TYR A 275 -14.42 -4.97 -13.04
N VAL A 276 -13.65 -4.06 -12.45
CA VAL A 276 -13.20 -2.83 -13.11
C VAL A 276 -12.34 -3.17 -14.33
N ASN A 277 -11.31 -4.02 -14.17
CA ASN A 277 -10.41 -4.37 -15.27
C ASN A 277 -11.09 -5.19 -16.37
N LEU A 278 -12.00 -6.11 -16.03
CA LEU A 278 -12.75 -6.86 -17.03
C LEU A 278 -13.75 -5.95 -17.76
N SER A 279 -14.36 -4.98 -17.07
CA SER A 279 -15.21 -4.00 -17.73
C SER A 279 -14.42 -3.12 -18.70
N ASP A 280 -13.21 -2.71 -18.35
CA ASP A 280 -12.32 -1.98 -19.25
C ASP A 280 -11.86 -2.83 -20.44
N LEU A 281 -11.65 -4.13 -20.24
CA LEU A 281 -11.38 -5.06 -21.33
C LEU A 281 -12.57 -5.13 -22.31
N TYR A 282 -13.80 -5.29 -21.80
CA TYR A 282 -15.01 -5.28 -22.64
C TYR A 282 -15.16 -3.97 -23.40
N ARG A 283 -14.97 -2.85 -22.69
CA ARG A 283 -15.00 -1.52 -23.31
C ARG A 283 -13.99 -1.39 -24.45
N SER A 284 -12.76 -1.86 -24.26
CA SER A 284 -11.72 -1.81 -25.31
C SER A 284 -12.10 -2.58 -26.58
N GLN A 285 -13.04 -3.53 -26.46
CA GLN A 285 -13.59 -4.34 -27.55
C GLN A 285 -14.93 -3.79 -28.09
N GLY A 286 -15.41 -2.63 -27.58
CA GLY A 286 -16.70 -2.05 -27.96
C GLY A 286 -17.90 -2.74 -27.33
N ARG A 287 -17.72 -3.59 -26.32
CA ARG A 287 -18.76 -4.37 -25.60
C ARG A 287 -19.30 -3.58 -24.42
N GLU A 288 -19.74 -2.34 -24.62
CA GLU A 288 -20.15 -1.41 -23.55
C GLU A 288 -21.31 -1.95 -22.69
N ASN A 289 -22.30 -2.64 -23.30
CA ASN A 289 -23.43 -3.20 -22.54
C ASN A 289 -22.99 -4.33 -21.57
N GLU A 290 -21.98 -5.10 -21.95
CA GLU A 290 -21.45 -6.14 -21.09
C GLU A 290 -20.61 -5.54 -19.96
N ALA A 291 -19.87 -4.48 -20.25
CA ALA A 291 -19.12 -3.73 -19.24
C ALA A 291 -20.07 -3.14 -18.16
N GLU A 292 -21.16 -2.46 -18.59
CA GLU A 292 -22.15 -1.89 -17.66
C GLU A 292 -22.81 -2.99 -16.80
N ARG A 293 -23.23 -4.10 -17.41
CA ARG A 293 -23.85 -5.20 -16.67
C ARG A 293 -22.92 -5.79 -15.62
N LEU A 294 -21.66 -6.02 -15.98
CA LEU A 294 -20.64 -6.57 -15.09
C LEU A 294 -20.39 -5.65 -13.89
N LEU A 295 -20.31 -4.33 -14.11
CA LEU A 295 -20.11 -3.37 -13.01
C LEU A 295 -21.32 -3.33 -12.07
N ARG A 296 -22.56 -3.43 -12.59
CA ARG A 296 -23.76 -3.51 -11.77
C ARG A 296 -23.78 -4.78 -10.92
N GLU A 297 -23.39 -5.92 -11.50
CA GLU A 297 -23.25 -7.18 -10.77
C GLU A 297 -22.20 -7.07 -9.65
N GLY A 298 -21.06 -6.47 -9.92
CA GLY A 298 -20.04 -6.20 -8.91
C GLY A 298 -20.55 -5.32 -7.76
N MET A 299 -21.33 -4.27 -8.07
CA MET A 299 -21.93 -3.39 -7.06
C MET A 299 -23.03 -4.07 -6.22
N GLU A 300 -23.81 -5.01 -6.77
CA GLU A 300 -24.78 -5.79 -5.98
C GLU A 300 -24.08 -6.60 -4.87
N LEU A 301 -22.87 -7.09 -5.15
CA LEU A 301 -22.07 -7.85 -4.19
C LEU A 301 -21.24 -6.95 -3.25
N ASN A 302 -20.87 -5.75 -3.70
CA ASN A 302 -20.00 -4.81 -2.99
C ASN A 302 -20.54 -3.36 -3.09
N PRO A 303 -21.65 -3.05 -2.43
CA PRO A 303 -22.36 -1.77 -2.61
C PRO A 303 -21.58 -0.55 -2.10
N ASP A 304 -20.62 -0.75 -1.21
CA ASP A 304 -19.82 0.31 -0.60
C ASP A 304 -18.41 0.47 -1.25
N ASP A 305 -18.19 -0.15 -2.43
CA ASP A 305 -16.92 0.01 -3.15
C ASP A 305 -16.94 1.26 -4.04
N GLN A 306 -16.11 2.25 -3.67
CA GLN A 306 -16.02 3.52 -4.38
C GLN A 306 -15.45 3.38 -5.80
N ALA A 307 -14.55 2.42 -6.04
CA ALA A 307 -13.93 2.23 -7.35
C ALA A 307 -14.91 1.63 -8.35
N LEU A 308 -15.71 0.63 -7.94
CA LEU A 308 -16.81 0.07 -8.75
C LEU A 308 -17.85 1.13 -9.06
N THR A 309 -18.28 1.89 -8.05
CA THR A 309 -19.27 2.97 -8.18
C THR A 309 -18.79 4.02 -9.19
N ALA A 310 -17.54 4.45 -9.10
CA ALA A 310 -16.96 5.38 -10.05
C ALA A 310 -16.84 4.80 -11.47
N ALA A 311 -16.42 3.53 -11.59
CA ALA A 311 -16.30 2.83 -12.88
C ALA A 311 -17.66 2.73 -13.58
N LEU A 312 -18.74 2.44 -12.84
CA LEU A 312 -20.09 2.46 -13.38
C LEU A 312 -20.51 3.88 -13.80
N GLY A 313 -20.18 4.90 -13.00
CA GLY A 313 -20.40 6.30 -13.36
C GLY A 313 -19.77 6.65 -14.70
N PHE A 314 -18.51 6.29 -14.95
CA PHE A 314 -17.84 6.48 -16.23
C PHE A 314 -18.46 5.67 -17.37
N SER A 315 -18.91 4.44 -17.13
CA SER A 315 -19.63 3.64 -18.12
C SER A 315 -20.93 4.32 -18.54
N LEU A 316 -21.67 4.88 -17.59
CA LEU A 316 -22.92 5.60 -17.83
C LEU A 316 -22.70 6.93 -18.57
N VAL A 317 -21.60 7.65 -18.32
CA VAL A 317 -21.20 8.83 -19.13
C VAL A 317 -21.06 8.43 -20.59
N ARG A 318 -20.32 7.36 -20.90
CA ARG A 318 -20.14 6.86 -22.27
C ARG A 318 -21.43 6.37 -22.92
N ALA A 319 -22.32 5.77 -22.12
CA ALA A 319 -23.66 5.35 -22.55
C ALA A 319 -24.64 6.52 -22.76
N ASN A 320 -24.19 7.77 -22.60
CA ASN A 320 -25.00 8.98 -22.68
C ASN A 320 -26.19 9.00 -21.67
N LYS A 321 -25.97 8.51 -20.46
CA LYS A 321 -26.90 8.50 -19.33
C LYS A 321 -26.42 9.46 -18.22
N PRO A 322 -26.39 10.80 -18.46
CA PRO A 322 -25.68 11.74 -17.60
C PRO A 322 -26.28 11.86 -16.19
N ALA A 323 -27.60 11.71 -16.03
CA ALA A 323 -28.23 11.79 -14.72
C ALA A 323 -27.82 10.63 -13.81
N GLU A 324 -27.88 9.38 -14.31
CA GLU A 324 -27.42 8.21 -13.57
C GLU A 324 -25.91 8.25 -13.30
N ALA A 325 -25.13 8.72 -14.27
CA ALA A 325 -23.70 8.86 -14.12
C ALA A 325 -23.33 9.81 -12.97
N LEU A 326 -24.02 10.96 -12.87
CA LEU A 326 -23.79 11.92 -11.81
C LEU A 326 -24.13 11.35 -10.44
N GLU A 327 -25.21 10.57 -10.34
CA GLU A 327 -25.59 9.89 -9.10
C GLU A 327 -24.48 8.93 -8.63
N MET A 328 -23.95 8.10 -9.53
CA MET A 328 -22.87 7.17 -9.20
C MET A 328 -21.56 7.90 -8.82
N LEU A 329 -21.18 8.95 -9.54
CA LEU A 329 -19.97 9.72 -9.20
C LEU A 329 -20.13 10.47 -7.88
N ALA A 330 -21.31 10.97 -7.55
CA ALA A 330 -21.59 11.57 -6.26
C ALA A 330 -21.51 10.54 -5.12
N GLN A 331 -22.06 9.34 -5.33
CA GLN A 331 -21.96 8.23 -4.38
C GLN A 331 -20.50 7.82 -4.16
N ALA A 332 -19.69 7.66 -5.21
CA ALA A 332 -18.25 7.34 -5.07
C ALA A 332 -17.50 8.39 -4.23
N SER A 333 -17.81 9.67 -4.44
CA SER A 333 -17.26 10.78 -3.66
C SER A 333 -17.67 10.75 -2.18
N GLN A 334 -18.88 10.28 -1.86
CA GLN A 334 -19.35 10.11 -0.48
C GLN A 334 -18.74 8.88 0.21
N LEU A 335 -18.50 7.80 -0.53
CA LEU A 335 -17.86 6.58 -0.01
C LEU A 335 -16.40 6.80 0.34
N ALA A 336 -15.70 7.71 -0.35
CA ALA A 336 -14.29 8.00 -0.11
C ALA A 336 -14.03 9.53 0.00
N PRO A 337 -14.53 10.19 1.06
CA PRO A 337 -14.44 11.65 1.21
C PRO A 337 -13.00 12.15 1.38
N GLU A 338 -12.10 11.31 1.85
CA GLU A 338 -10.69 11.63 2.06
C GLU A 338 -9.83 11.47 0.77
N GLU A 339 -10.41 10.91 -0.31
CA GLU A 339 -9.71 10.73 -1.58
C GLU A 339 -10.04 11.85 -2.58
N PRO A 340 -9.12 12.79 -2.85
CA PRO A 340 -9.36 13.96 -3.72
C PRO A 340 -9.78 13.59 -5.15
N TYR A 341 -9.39 12.39 -5.60
CA TYR A 341 -9.72 11.91 -6.94
C TYR A 341 -11.23 11.86 -7.20
N TYR A 342 -12.01 11.30 -6.26
CA TYR A 342 -13.47 11.19 -6.45
C TYR A 342 -14.16 12.54 -6.38
N GLN A 343 -13.66 13.48 -5.57
CA GLN A 343 -14.15 14.86 -5.54
C GLN A 343 -13.87 15.57 -6.86
N TYR A 344 -12.68 15.37 -7.42
CA TYR A 344 -12.29 15.96 -8.71
C TYR A 344 -13.17 15.47 -9.86
N ILE A 345 -13.35 14.13 -10.00
CA ILE A 345 -14.17 13.58 -11.09
C ILE A 345 -15.63 14.01 -10.99
N LEU A 346 -16.19 14.12 -9.77
CA LEU A 346 -17.52 14.67 -9.55
C LEU A 346 -17.60 16.15 -10.00
N GLY A 347 -16.61 16.96 -9.63
CA GLY A 347 -16.53 18.36 -10.06
C GLY A 347 -16.49 18.51 -11.60
N VAL A 348 -15.69 17.68 -12.28
CA VAL A 348 -15.64 17.64 -13.76
C VAL A 348 -16.98 17.26 -14.36
N ALA A 349 -17.66 16.24 -13.80
CA ALA A 349 -18.98 15.81 -14.28
C ALA A 349 -20.05 16.91 -14.13
N LEU A 350 -20.08 17.58 -12.97
CA LEU A 350 -20.99 18.70 -12.71
C LEU A 350 -20.76 19.87 -13.66
N ASN A 351 -19.50 20.25 -13.90
CA ASN A 351 -19.17 21.31 -14.84
C ASN A 351 -19.65 20.97 -16.26
N SER A 352 -19.37 19.76 -16.72
CA SER A 352 -19.78 19.29 -18.06
C SER A 352 -21.29 19.30 -18.29
N MET A 353 -22.07 19.14 -17.21
CA MET A 353 -23.55 19.19 -17.28
C MET A 353 -24.08 20.62 -17.26
N ASN A 354 -23.42 21.56 -16.59
CA ASN A 354 -23.83 22.96 -16.53
C ASN A 354 -23.50 23.75 -17.81
N GLU A 355 -22.57 23.26 -18.62
CA GLU A 355 -22.22 23.84 -19.90
C GLU A 355 -23.13 23.38 -21.08
N ARG A 356 -24.06 22.47 -20.79
CA ARG A 356 -25.06 21.98 -21.78
C ARG A 356 -26.44 22.51 -21.46
#